data_386d6b6d79434cd4026c25804999ad80
#
_entry.id   386d6b6d79434cd4026c25804999ad80
#
_cell.length_a   1.000
_cell.length_b   1.000
_cell.length_c   1.000
_cell.angle_alpha   90.00
_cell.angle_beta   90.00
_cell.angle_gamma   90.00
#
_symmetry.space_group_name_H-M   'P 1'
#
loop_
_entity.id
_entity.type
_entity.pdbx_description
1 polymer ?
#
loop_
_entity_poly.entity_id
_entity_poly.type
_entity_poly.pdbx_seq_one_letter_code
_entity_poly.pdbx_strand_id
1 'polypeptide(L)'
;PAGKSGIKVLFFAGCMGDKVYPNVTEACLKIFRARGVGVRMPSSLACCGIPALASGDAESFKKMLSYNLSKLEGEKFDYAVTACASCTETIEKFWPQYAEGRQKEQAERIAAKTLDISAFVADVLGVEPAKAPAERREKVTYHDSCHLAKSLGVRNQPRKLVEANPGCELVEMREPDRCCGCGG
;
A
#
# COMPACT_ATOMS: atom_id res chain seq x y z
N PRO A 1 -11.63 -16.51 4.19
CA PRO A 1 -12.69 -16.05 5.06
C PRO A 1 -12.34 -14.67 5.61
N ALA A 2 -13.34 -13.83 5.86
CA ALA A 2 -13.14 -12.61 6.63
C ALA A 2 -12.61 -12.99 8.02
N GLY A 3 -11.69 -12.19 8.56
CA GLY A 3 -11.20 -12.41 9.93
C GLY A 3 -12.27 -12.06 10.99
N LYS A 4 -11.85 -12.02 12.25
CA LYS A 4 -12.75 -11.66 13.37
C LYS A 4 -13.34 -10.24 13.24
N SER A 5 -12.65 -9.34 12.51
CA SER A 5 -13.14 -7.98 12.20
C SER A 5 -14.26 -7.93 11.16
N GLY A 6 -14.55 -9.04 10.48
CA GLY A 6 -15.44 -9.05 9.32
C GLY A 6 -14.80 -8.55 8.02
N ILE A 7 -13.61 -7.94 8.08
CA ILE A 7 -12.91 -7.35 6.92
C ILE A 7 -12.04 -8.41 6.24
N LYS A 8 -12.06 -8.43 4.92
CA LYS A 8 -11.21 -9.26 4.08
C LYS A 8 -10.34 -8.39 3.16
N VAL A 9 -9.04 -8.51 3.30
CA VAL A 9 -8.04 -7.79 2.52
C VAL A 9 -7.41 -8.69 1.47
N LEU A 10 -7.31 -8.19 0.25
CA LEU A 10 -6.35 -8.66 -0.75
C LEU A 10 -5.04 -7.92 -0.51
N PHE A 11 -4.00 -8.59 -0.04
CA PHE A 11 -2.71 -7.96 0.19
C PHE A 11 -1.78 -8.16 -1.00
N PHE A 12 -1.40 -7.06 -1.63
CA PHE A 12 -0.45 -7.02 -2.73
C PHE A 12 0.93 -6.62 -2.19
N ALA A 13 1.79 -7.60 -1.92
CA ALA A 13 3.13 -7.35 -1.37
C ALA A 13 4.03 -6.57 -2.33
N GLY A 14 3.86 -6.77 -3.65
CA GLY A 14 4.73 -6.21 -4.67
C GLY A 14 6.13 -6.84 -4.67
N CYS A 15 6.92 -6.54 -5.70
CA CYS A 15 8.25 -7.13 -5.85
C CYS A 15 9.22 -6.70 -4.74
N MET A 16 9.14 -5.45 -4.29
CA MET A 16 10.01 -4.95 -3.22
C MET A 16 9.67 -5.58 -1.86
N GLY A 17 8.38 -5.68 -1.53
CA GLY A 17 7.92 -6.32 -0.28
C GLY A 17 8.12 -7.84 -0.25
N ASP A 18 8.15 -8.48 -1.42
CA ASP A 18 8.37 -9.93 -1.51
C ASP A 18 9.87 -10.30 -1.52
N LYS A 19 10.70 -9.56 -2.26
CA LYS A 19 12.08 -9.97 -2.54
C LYS A 19 13.15 -9.16 -1.80
N VAL A 20 12.91 -7.87 -1.54
CA VAL A 20 13.92 -6.97 -0.99
C VAL A 20 13.65 -6.64 0.48
N TYR A 21 12.40 -6.35 0.81
CA TYR A 21 11.99 -5.97 2.17
C TYR A 21 10.89 -6.89 2.73
N PRO A 22 11.13 -8.21 2.87
CA PRO A 22 10.12 -9.14 3.37
C PRO A 22 9.66 -8.80 4.80
N ASN A 23 10.51 -8.15 5.58
CA ASN A 23 10.17 -7.64 6.92
C ASN A 23 9.00 -6.65 6.91
N VAL A 24 8.84 -5.84 5.85
CA VAL A 24 7.70 -4.92 5.69
C VAL A 24 6.42 -5.73 5.48
N THR A 25 6.46 -6.73 4.60
CA THR A 25 5.34 -7.66 4.38
C THR A 25 4.94 -8.37 5.67
N GLU A 26 5.92 -8.89 6.42
CA GLU A 26 5.67 -9.54 7.70
C GLU A 26 5.04 -8.59 8.73
N ALA A 27 5.50 -7.33 8.79
CA ALA A 27 4.92 -6.33 9.67
C ALA A 27 3.45 -6.06 9.33
N CYS A 28 3.11 -5.94 8.05
CA CYS A 28 1.72 -5.80 7.61
C CYS A 28 0.86 -7.01 8.03
N LEU A 29 1.37 -8.22 7.82
CA LEU A 29 0.66 -9.45 8.22
C LEU A 29 0.46 -9.54 9.74
N LYS A 30 1.42 -9.06 10.54
CA LYS A 30 1.29 -8.96 12.01
C LYS A 30 0.18 -7.97 12.39
N ILE A 31 0.10 -6.81 11.74
CA ILE A 31 -0.96 -5.83 11.95
C ILE A 31 -2.32 -6.44 11.62
N PHE A 32 -2.47 -7.04 10.44
CA PHE A 32 -3.73 -7.67 10.04
C PHE A 32 -4.17 -8.74 11.03
N ARG A 33 -3.24 -9.61 11.47
CA ARG A 33 -3.52 -10.64 12.46
C ARG A 33 -3.96 -10.04 13.79
N ALA A 34 -3.24 -9.04 14.29
CA ALA A 34 -3.55 -8.38 15.57
C ALA A 34 -4.92 -7.70 15.54
N ARG A 35 -5.34 -7.19 14.40
CA ARG A 35 -6.64 -6.53 14.19
C ARG A 35 -7.74 -7.48 13.71
N GLY A 36 -7.47 -8.78 13.62
CA GLY A 36 -8.44 -9.78 13.20
C GLY A 36 -8.90 -9.66 11.76
N VAL A 37 -8.09 -9.06 10.89
CA VAL A 37 -8.38 -8.90 9.46
C VAL A 37 -8.09 -10.21 8.72
N GLY A 38 -9.03 -10.64 7.87
CA GLY A 38 -8.80 -11.78 6.98
C GLY A 38 -7.94 -11.36 5.79
N VAL A 39 -6.86 -12.11 5.53
CA VAL A 39 -5.91 -11.79 4.47
C VAL A 39 -5.92 -12.85 3.38
N ARG A 40 -6.00 -12.39 2.14
CA ARG A 40 -5.69 -13.16 0.95
C ARG A 40 -4.45 -12.55 0.30
N MET A 41 -3.37 -13.32 0.22
CA MET A 41 -2.13 -12.94 -0.45
C MET A 41 -1.82 -14.02 -1.49
N PRO A 42 -2.17 -13.80 -2.77
CA PRO A 42 -1.85 -14.74 -3.83
C PRO A 42 -0.33 -14.84 -4.04
N SER A 43 0.19 -16.06 -4.06
CA SER A 43 1.64 -16.31 -4.15
C SER A 43 2.24 -16.08 -5.55
N SER A 44 1.39 -15.89 -6.54
CA SER A 44 1.80 -15.85 -7.96
C SER A 44 1.61 -14.47 -8.61
N LEU A 45 1.49 -13.39 -7.84
CA LEU A 45 1.41 -12.05 -8.40
C LEU A 45 2.77 -11.58 -8.93
N ALA A 46 2.75 -10.91 -10.09
CA ALA A 46 3.92 -10.25 -10.65
C ALA A 46 4.10 -8.84 -10.06
N CYS A 47 5.13 -8.11 -10.50
CA CYS A 47 5.28 -6.69 -10.23
C CYS A 47 4.02 -5.91 -10.66
N CYS A 48 3.73 -4.78 -10.02
CA CYS A 48 2.64 -3.88 -10.43
C CYS A 48 2.83 -3.32 -11.85
N GLY A 49 4.08 -3.31 -12.34
CA GLY A 49 4.44 -2.89 -13.69
C GLY A 49 5.02 -1.49 -13.79
N ILE A 50 4.97 -0.67 -12.74
CA ILE A 50 5.39 0.73 -12.82
C ILE A 50 6.83 0.92 -13.35
N PRO A 51 7.83 0.08 -13.02
CA PRO A 51 9.17 0.27 -13.56
C PRO A 51 9.23 0.16 -15.09
N ALA A 52 8.44 -0.74 -15.67
CA ALA A 52 8.35 -0.87 -17.13
C ALA A 52 7.68 0.37 -17.75
N LEU A 53 6.57 0.82 -17.16
CA LEU A 53 5.86 1.99 -17.65
C LEU A 53 6.72 3.25 -17.56
N ALA A 54 7.43 3.45 -16.45
CA ALA A 54 8.32 4.60 -16.24
C ALA A 54 9.53 4.61 -17.20
N SER A 55 9.98 3.44 -17.65
CA SER A 55 11.03 3.32 -18.67
C SER A 55 10.51 3.39 -20.12
N GLY A 56 9.21 3.63 -20.33
CA GLY A 56 8.60 3.72 -21.66
C GLY A 56 8.16 2.38 -22.25
N ASP A 57 8.32 1.26 -21.53
CA ASP A 57 7.93 -0.07 -21.98
C ASP A 57 6.47 -0.37 -21.59
N ALA A 58 5.53 0.26 -22.29
CA ALA A 58 4.11 0.06 -22.08
C ALA A 58 3.64 -1.36 -22.42
N GLU A 59 4.33 -2.06 -23.31
CA GLU A 59 3.99 -3.45 -23.65
C GLU A 59 4.24 -4.41 -22.49
N SER A 60 5.42 -4.34 -21.88
CA SER A 60 5.74 -5.15 -20.70
C SER A 60 4.83 -4.79 -19.53
N PHE A 61 4.49 -3.51 -19.37
CA PHE A 61 3.49 -3.08 -18.37
C PHE A 61 2.15 -3.77 -18.60
N LYS A 62 1.59 -3.71 -19.81
CA LYS A 62 0.31 -4.36 -20.15
C LYS A 62 0.34 -5.87 -19.95
N LYS A 63 1.44 -6.55 -20.24
CA LYS A 63 1.63 -7.98 -19.99
C LYS A 63 1.55 -8.30 -18.49
N MET A 64 2.25 -7.54 -17.64
CA MET A 64 2.22 -7.72 -16.18
C MET A 64 0.84 -7.38 -15.60
N LEU A 65 0.19 -6.34 -16.09
CA LEU A 65 -1.17 -5.97 -15.74
C LEU A 65 -2.15 -7.12 -16.04
N SER A 66 -2.18 -7.59 -17.28
CA SER A 66 -3.06 -8.69 -17.69
C SER A 66 -2.80 -9.97 -16.90
N TYR A 67 -1.55 -10.29 -16.64
CA TYR A 67 -1.17 -11.42 -15.80
C TYR A 67 -1.72 -11.28 -14.37
N ASN A 68 -1.49 -10.15 -13.72
CA ASN A 68 -2.00 -9.91 -12.37
C ASN A 68 -3.52 -9.98 -12.31
N LEU A 69 -4.21 -9.34 -13.25
CA LEU A 69 -5.68 -9.39 -13.33
C LEU A 69 -6.19 -10.82 -13.50
N SER A 70 -5.52 -11.63 -14.32
CA SER A 70 -5.91 -13.05 -14.48
C SER A 70 -5.79 -13.85 -13.17
N LYS A 71 -4.80 -13.53 -12.33
CA LYS A 71 -4.62 -14.18 -11.02
C LYS A 71 -5.59 -13.68 -9.96
N LEU A 72 -6.18 -12.53 -10.18
CA LEU A 72 -7.15 -11.90 -9.28
C LEU A 72 -8.60 -12.12 -9.72
N GLU A 73 -8.82 -12.88 -10.79
CA GLU A 73 -10.16 -13.20 -11.28
C GLU A 73 -10.96 -13.97 -10.21
N GLY A 74 -12.19 -13.52 -9.97
CA GLY A 74 -13.09 -14.14 -8.98
C GLY A 74 -12.73 -13.89 -7.50
N GLU A 75 -11.60 -13.25 -7.20
CA GLU A 75 -11.24 -12.94 -5.82
C GLU A 75 -12.23 -11.91 -5.21
N LYS A 76 -12.71 -12.24 -4.01
CA LYS A 76 -13.64 -11.40 -3.25
C LYS A 76 -12.91 -10.81 -2.05
N PHE A 77 -12.91 -9.49 -1.95
CA PHE A 77 -12.28 -8.73 -0.87
C PHE A 77 -12.99 -7.38 -0.68
N ASP A 78 -12.84 -6.82 0.50
CA ASP A 78 -13.36 -5.49 0.84
C ASP A 78 -12.37 -4.41 0.42
N TYR A 79 -11.08 -4.65 0.66
CA TYR A 79 -9.98 -3.73 0.33
C TYR A 79 -8.83 -4.48 -0.34
N ALA A 80 -8.18 -3.83 -1.31
CA ALA A 80 -6.86 -4.21 -1.80
C ALA A 80 -5.81 -3.32 -1.12
N VAL A 81 -4.87 -3.91 -0.40
CA VAL A 81 -3.89 -3.14 0.38
C VAL A 81 -2.48 -3.44 -0.08
N THR A 82 -1.66 -2.43 -0.19
CA THR A 82 -0.23 -2.55 -0.49
C THR A 82 0.59 -1.71 0.49
N ALA A 83 1.84 -2.11 0.72
CA ALA A 83 2.81 -1.37 1.54
C ALA A 83 3.82 -0.59 0.68
N CYS A 84 3.50 -0.37 -0.58
CA CYS A 84 4.35 0.35 -1.53
C CYS A 84 3.54 1.44 -2.23
N ALA A 85 3.88 2.71 -2.00
CA ALA A 85 3.19 3.85 -2.57
C ALA A 85 3.09 3.80 -4.10
N SER A 86 4.18 3.39 -4.77
CA SER A 86 4.19 3.24 -6.23
C SER A 86 3.26 2.11 -6.69
N CYS A 87 3.18 1.00 -5.96
CA CYS A 87 2.22 -0.06 -6.28
C CYS A 87 0.78 0.41 -6.06
N THR A 88 0.51 1.13 -4.97
CA THR A 88 -0.83 1.68 -4.68
C THR A 88 -1.28 2.58 -5.83
N GLU A 89 -0.45 3.56 -6.19
CA GLU A 89 -0.75 4.47 -7.30
C GLU A 89 -0.94 3.73 -8.62
N THR A 90 -0.08 2.76 -8.93
CA THR A 90 -0.16 1.99 -10.16
C THR A 90 -1.48 1.23 -10.26
N ILE A 91 -1.88 0.55 -9.18
CA ILE A 91 -3.13 -0.22 -9.15
C ILE A 91 -4.34 0.71 -9.19
N GLU A 92 -4.29 1.83 -8.47
CA GLU A 92 -5.41 2.77 -8.40
C GLU A 92 -5.61 3.55 -9.70
N LYS A 93 -4.51 4.03 -10.32
CA LYS A 93 -4.61 4.96 -11.44
C LYS A 93 -4.27 4.33 -12.79
N PHE A 94 -3.13 3.62 -12.87
CA PHE A 94 -2.62 3.16 -14.16
C PHE A 94 -3.26 1.85 -14.62
N TRP A 95 -3.59 0.92 -13.71
CA TRP A 95 -4.25 -0.32 -14.14
C TRP A 95 -5.58 -0.04 -14.87
N PRO A 96 -6.51 0.79 -14.35
CA PRO A 96 -7.73 1.12 -15.09
C PRO A 96 -7.49 1.84 -16.42
N GLN A 97 -6.44 2.67 -16.46
CA GLN A 97 -6.10 3.46 -17.64
C GLN A 97 -5.59 2.60 -18.81
N TYR A 98 -4.83 1.55 -18.49
CA TYR A 98 -4.17 0.70 -19.48
C TYR A 98 -4.87 -0.64 -19.71
N ALA A 99 -5.82 -1.02 -18.88
CA ALA A 99 -6.61 -2.21 -19.05
C ALA A 99 -7.66 -2.02 -20.17
N GLU A 100 -7.94 -3.10 -20.92
CA GLU A 100 -8.86 -3.07 -22.03
C GLU A 100 -9.93 -4.17 -21.89
N GLY A 101 -11.08 -3.98 -22.53
CA GLY A 101 -12.17 -4.96 -22.55
C GLY A 101 -12.65 -5.34 -21.14
N ARG A 102 -12.83 -6.64 -20.89
CA ARG A 102 -13.28 -7.17 -19.58
C ARG A 102 -12.30 -6.86 -18.43
N GLN A 103 -11.02 -6.73 -18.75
CA GLN A 103 -10.00 -6.44 -17.75
C GLN A 103 -10.14 -5.01 -17.20
N LYS A 104 -10.70 -4.08 -17.96
CA LYS A 104 -10.93 -2.72 -17.53
C LYS A 104 -11.88 -2.63 -16.34
N GLU A 105 -13.03 -3.27 -16.42
CA GLU A 105 -14.00 -3.33 -15.32
C GLU A 105 -13.40 -3.97 -14.06
N GLN A 106 -12.60 -5.01 -14.25
CA GLN A 106 -11.91 -5.67 -13.15
C GLN A 106 -10.87 -4.74 -12.52
N ALA A 107 -10.07 -4.04 -13.32
CA ALA A 107 -9.06 -3.08 -12.86
C ALA A 107 -9.72 -1.92 -12.10
N GLU A 108 -10.81 -1.35 -12.62
CA GLU A 108 -11.60 -0.29 -11.99
C GLU A 108 -12.16 -0.75 -10.63
N ARG A 109 -12.70 -1.95 -10.56
CA ARG A 109 -13.20 -2.54 -9.30
C ARG A 109 -12.10 -2.73 -8.26
N ILE A 110 -10.90 -3.15 -8.68
CA ILE A 110 -9.75 -3.30 -7.78
C ILE A 110 -9.26 -1.92 -7.35
N ALA A 111 -9.08 -1.00 -8.29
CA ALA A 111 -8.64 0.37 -8.04
C ALA A 111 -9.51 1.08 -7.00
N ALA A 112 -10.84 1.00 -7.14
CA ALA A 112 -11.79 1.62 -6.22
C ALA A 112 -11.70 1.10 -4.76
N LYS A 113 -11.02 -0.02 -4.54
CA LYS A 113 -10.83 -0.64 -3.22
C LYS A 113 -9.37 -0.61 -2.77
N THR A 114 -8.49 -0.01 -3.56
CA THR A 114 -7.06 0.01 -3.28
C THR A 114 -6.70 1.09 -2.28
N LEU A 115 -5.91 0.72 -1.28
CA LEU A 115 -5.40 1.63 -0.26
C LEU A 115 -3.93 1.32 0.04
N ASP A 116 -3.18 2.38 0.37
CA ASP A 116 -1.91 2.22 1.05
C ASP A 116 -2.11 1.69 2.47
N ILE A 117 -1.16 0.92 2.98
CA ILE A 117 -1.23 0.32 4.32
C ILE A 117 -1.44 1.36 5.42
N SER A 118 -0.82 2.54 5.31
CA SER A 118 -0.96 3.58 6.31
C SER A 118 -2.37 4.18 6.31
N ALA A 119 -2.96 4.40 5.14
CA ALA A 119 -4.34 4.84 5.00
C ALA A 119 -5.31 3.76 5.52
N PHE A 120 -5.08 2.49 5.16
CA PHE A 120 -5.91 1.40 5.64
C PHE A 120 -5.89 1.27 7.16
N VAL A 121 -4.70 1.34 7.77
CA VAL A 121 -4.58 1.22 9.24
C VAL A 121 -5.16 2.44 9.95
N ALA A 122 -4.87 3.64 9.47
CA ALA A 122 -5.31 4.87 10.14
C ALA A 122 -6.81 5.14 9.98
N ASP A 123 -7.36 4.94 8.76
CA ASP A 123 -8.70 5.42 8.42
C ASP A 123 -9.75 4.30 8.45
N VAL A 124 -9.36 3.03 8.20
CA VAL A 124 -10.28 1.89 8.21
C VAL A 124 -10.24 1.12 9.53
N LEU A 125 -9.04 0.78 10.02
CA LEU A 125 -8.89 0.03 11.26
C LEU A 125 -8.97 0.91 12.51
N GLY A 126 -8.71 2.19 12.35
CA GLY A 126 -8.57 3.14 13.44
C GLY A 126 -7.24 2.98 14.20
N VAL A 127 -6.62 4.08 14.55
CA VAL A 127 -5.42 4.12 15.39
C VAL A 127 -5.72 4.92 16.63
N GLU A 128 -5.56 4.27 17.77
CA GLU A 128 -5.65 4.97 19.05
C GLU A 128 -4.29 5.58 19.39
N PRO A 129 -4.25 6.84 19.84
CA PRO A 129 -3.04 7.42 20.38
C PRO A 129 -2.47 6.56 21.49
N ALA A 130 -1.14 6.53 21.62
CA ALA A 130 -0.49 5.85 22.73
C ALA A 130 -1.02 6.41 24.07
N LYS A 131 -1.45 5.54 24.97
CA LYS A 131 -2.02 5.96 26.28
C LYS A 131 -1.03 6.68 27.17
N ALA A 132 0.25 6.35 27.02
CA ALA A 132 1.35 7.05 27.69
C ALA A 132 2.62 6.94 26.83
N PRO A 133 3.45 8.01 26.76
CA PRO A 133 4.74 7.91 26.11
C PRO A 133 5.65 6.95 26.87
N ALA A 134 6.54 6.28 26.16
CA ALA A 134 7.62 5.51 26.78
C ALA A 134 8.58 6.46 27.53
N GLU A 135 9.28 5.97 28.54
CA GLU A 135 10.28 6.74 29.29
C GLU A 135 11.38 7.31 28.38
N ARG A 136 11.72 6.55 27.33
CA ARG A 136 12.66 7.00 26.29
C ARG A 136 11.99 6.93 24.95
N ARG A 137 11.96 8.05 24.22
CA ARG A 137 11.41 8.17 22.87
C ARG A 137 12.53 8.47 21.89
N GLU A 138 12.46 7.80 20.73
CA GLU A 138 13.34 8.11 19.60
C GLU A 138 12.74 9.24 18.76
N LYS A 139 13.54 10.25 18.46
CA LYS A 139 13.16 11.31 17.51
C LYS A 139 13.18 10.72 16.11
N VAL A 140 12.04 10.76 15.45
CA VAL A 140 11.86 10.28 14.08
C VAL A 140 11.30 11.39 13.22
N THR A 141 11.65 11.38 11.95
CA THR A 141 11.06 12.28 10.96
C THR A 141 10.41 11.47 9.85
N TYR A 142 9.51 12.10 9.10
CA TYR A 142 8.81 11.46 8.01
C TYR A 142 8.95 12.26 6.71
N HIS A 143 9.39 11.58 5.65
CA HIS A 143 9.47 12.16 4.31
C HIS A 143 8.21 11.82 3.51
N ASP A 144 7.55 12.83 2.99
CA ASP A 144 6.37 12.70 2.13
C ASP A 144 6.79 12.22 0.73
N SER A 145 6.71 10.93 0.47
CA SER A 145 7.02 10.40 -0.85
C SER A 145 6.05 10.94 -1.91
N CYS A 146 6.54 11.20 -3.12
CA CYS A 146 5.75 11.81 -4.20
C CYS A 146 4.50 10.99 -4.53
N HIS A 147 4.64 9.68 -4.68
CA HIS A 147 3.52 8.79 -5.00
C HIS A 147 2.46 8.80 -3.91
N LEU A 148 2.88 8.73 -2.64
CA LEU A 148 1.93 8.66 -1.52
C LEU A 148 1.29 10.01 -1.25
N ALA A 149 2.11 11.06 -1.10
CA ALA A 149 1.64 12.36 -0.64
C ALA A 149 1.03 13.22 -1.76
N LYS A 150 1.69 13.28 -2.94
CA LYS A 150 1.25 14.17 -4.04
C LYS A 150 0.22 13.49 -4.92
N SER A 151 0.41 12.22 -5.23
CA SER A 151 -0.48 11.49 -6.11
C SER A 151 -1.71 10.91 -5.42
N LEU A 152 -1.52 10.27 -4.26
CA LEU A 152 -2.60 9.59 -3.54
C LEU A 152 -3.22 10.45 -2.42
N GLY A 153 -2.62 11.60 -2.08
CA GLY A 153 -3.11 12.49 -1.01
C GLY A 153 -2.92 11.95 0.40
N VAL A 154 -2.17 10.88 0.58
CA VAL A 154 -1.92 10.23 1.88
C VAL A 154 -0.72 10.89 2.54
N ARG A 155 -0.96 11.81 3.47
CA ARG A 155 0.06 12.61 4.18
C ARG A 155 -0.03 12.47 5.70
N ASN A 156 -1.25 12.55 6.22
CA ASN A 156 -1.49 12.58 7.67
C ASN A 156 -1.50 11.17 8.28
N GLN A 157 -1.88 10.17 7.51
CA GLN A 157 -2.01 8.80 7.98
C GLN A 157 -0.68 8.21 8.48
N PRO A 158 0.44 8.31 7.75
CA PRO A 158 1.73 7.86 8.26
C PRO A 158 2.14 8.58 9.54
N ARG A 159 1.89 9.89 9.63
CA ARG A 159 2.18 10.68 10.83
C ARG A 159 1.39 10.21 12.05
N LYS A 160 0.09 9.99 11.88
CA LYS A 160 -0.77 9.40 12.93
C LYS A 160 -0.22 8.06 13.44
N LEU A 161 0.30 7.22 12.53
CA LEU A 161 0.90 5.93 12.92
C LEU A 161 2.18 6.11 13.73
N VAL A 162 3.04 7.06 13.35
CA VAL A 162 4.26 7.38 14.10
C VAL A 162 3.90 7.93 15.47
N GLU A 163 2.97 8.89 15.55
CA GLU A 163 2.51 9.49 16.81
C GLU A 163 1.81 8.50 17.73
N ALA A 164 1.15 7.48 17.16
CA ALA A 164 0.54 6.40 17.93
C ALA A 164 1.56 5.42 18.54
N ASN A 165 2.82 5.47 18.12
CA ASN A 165 3.87 4.66 18.70
C ASN A 165 4.46 5.34 19.96
N PRO A 166 4.30 4.75 21.17
CA PRO A 166 4.77 5.36 22.40
C PRO A 166 6.28 5.56 22.43
N GLY A 167 7.06 4.80 21.67
CA GLY A 167 8.51 4.90 21.57
C GLY A 167 9.02 5.97 20.59
N CYS A 168 8.13 6.66 19.86
CA CYS A 168 8.50 7.64 18.86
C CYS A 168 8.08 9.05 19.24
N GLU A 169 8.89 10.03 18.86
CA GLU A 169 8.59 11.46 18.88
C GLU A 169 8.74 11.99 17.46
N LEU A 170 7.62 12.33 16.82
CA LEU A 170 7.64 12.87 15.46
C LEU A 170 8.20 14.29 15.49
N VAL A 171 9.27 14.50 14.72
CA VAL A 171 9.88 15.83 14.49
C VAL A 171 9.79 16.10 12.99
N GLU A 172 9.00 17.09 12.60
CA GLU A 172 8.83 17.43 11.18
C GLU A 172 10.11 18.00 10.58
N MET A 173 10.45 17.56 9.37
CA MET A 173 11.52 18.23 8.61
C MET A 173 11.03 19.55 8.04
N ARG A 174 11.99 20.42 7.73
CA ARG A 174 11.73 21.74 7.15
C ARG A 174 10.99 21.64 5.79
N GLU A 175 11.35 20.65 4.97
CA GLU A 175 10.79 20.44 3.63
C GLU A 175 10.43 18.93 3.46
N PRO A 176 9.36 18.45 4.10
CA PRO A 176 9.06 17.02 4.15
C PRO A 176 8.68 16.44 2.78
N ASP A 177 8.24 17.28 1.85
CA ASP A 177 7.79 16.88 0.50
C ASP A 177 8.80 17.23 -0.61
N ARG A 178 10.05 17.57 -0.23
CA ARG A 178 11.12 17.80 -1.19
C ARG A 178 11.44 16.53 -1.96
N CYS A 179 11.61 16.64 -3.27
CA CYS A 179 11.93 15.48 -4.11
C CYS A 179 13.22 14.81 -3.63
N CYS A 180 13.16 13.49 -3.39
CA CYS A 180 14.33 12.70 -2.98
C CYS A 180 15.28 12.36 -4.15
N GLY A 181 14.89 12.64 -5.40
CA GLY A 181 15.68 12.33 -6.59
C GLY A 181 15.68 10.84 -6.98
N CYS A 182 14.93 10.00 -6.29
CA CYS A 182 14.86 8.54 -6.54
C CYS A 182 13.59 8.16 -7.32
N GLY A 183 12.95 9.11 -7.97
CA GLY A 183 11.74 8.85 -8.72
C GLY A 183 12.02 8.16 -10.05
N GLY A 184 11.07 7.44 -10.61
CA GLY A 184 11.04 6.95 -11.96
C GLY A 184 10.03 7.72 -12.79
#